data_af44090ba694e6046f6e32de56bad636
#
_entry.id   af44090ba694e6046f6e32de56bad636
#
_cell.length_a   1.000
_cell.length_b   1.000
_cell.length_c   1.000
_cell.angle_alpha   90.00
_cell.angle_beta   90.00
_cell.angle_gamma   90.00
#
_symmetry.space_group_name_H-M   'P 1'
#
loop_
_entity.id
_entity.type
_entity.pdbx_description
1 polymer ?
#
loop_
_entity_poly.entity_id
_entity_poly.type
_entity_poly.pdbx_seq_one_letter_code
_entity_poly.pdbx_strand_id
1 'polypeptide(L)'
;MKIFIDQSAFVSDSEKYLPPTSLFAIKYLQFHGYELAFKRSVLSPDQQKLFDQELVLNHSFDSENAEAVINKKKTFRLISGEYVIAEASSWENLAKKILFPERKSTITRNTKETQISAAINLDGTGESNIKTGLNFFDHMLDQIARHGLIDITLRCDGDLQIDEHHTIEDTAIVLGQAIREALGESKAGIQRYGFVLAMDESQATVAIDLSDRPFLRWDVPLQREYVGDFPTEMLEHFFYTMAMNAKATLHVTANGKNEHHIIEAVFKGFAKALRFSVSRNERNMGILPTTKGTI
;
A
#
# COMPACT_ATOMS: atom_id res chain seq x y z
N MET A 1 6.98 -14.95 14.56
CA MET A 1 6.24 -14.25 15.64
C MET A 1 5.44 -15.27 16.44
N LYS A 2 5.53 -15.18 17.77
CA LYS A 2 4.79 -16.03 18.72
C LYS A 2 3.48 -15.34 19.09
N ILE A 3 2.35 -15.98 18.77
CA ILE A 3 1.01 -15.44 19.02
C ILE A 3 0.24 -16.38 19.95
N PHE A 4 -0.23 -15.85 21.08
CA PHE A 4 -1.15 -16.56 21.95
C PHE A 4 -2.60 -16.26 21.56
N ILE A 5 -3.42 -17.29 21.45
CA ILE A 5 -4.84 -17.16 21.13
C ILE A 5 -5.63 -17.29 22.45
N ASP A 6 -6.23 -16.17 22.86
CA ASP A 6 -7.08 -16.12 24.04
C ASP A 6 -8.39 -16.89 23.82
N GLN A 7 -8.95 -17.42 24.91
CA GLN A 7 -10.20 -18.18 24.87
C GLN A 7 -11.36 -17.42 24.22
N SER A 8 -11.41 -16.10 24.37
CA SER A 8 -12.47 -15.27 23.76
C SER A 8 -12.50 -15.38 22.25
N ALA A 9 -11.37 -15.65 21.60
CA ALA A 9 -11.27 -15.79 20.16
C ALA A 9 -11.86 -17.12 19.62
N PHE A 10 -12.12 -18.09 20.51
CA PHE A 10 -12.81 -19.35 20.16
C PHE A 10 -14.31 -19.34 20.48
N VAL A 11 -14.83 -18.26 21.10
CA VAL A 11 -16.25 -18.14 21.39
C VAL A 11 -17.02 -17.79 20.10
N SER A 12 -18.02 -18.60 19.79
CA SER A 12 -19.01 -18.35 18.73
C SER A 12 -20.41 -18.18 19.38
N ASP A 13 -21.39 -17.79 18.57
CA ASP A 13 -22.79 -17.72 19.00
C ASP A 13 -23.38 -19.09 19.37
N SER A 14 -22.65 -20.16 19.06
CA SER A 14 -22.93 -21.54 19.47
C SER A 14 -21.72 -22.12 20.18
N GLU A 15 -21.87 -22.53 21.43
CA GLU A 15 -20.79 -23.19 22.21
C GLU A 15 -20.26 -24.47 21.57
N LYS A 16 -21.03 -25.05 20.63
CA LYS A 16 -20.70 -26.32 19.95
C LYS A 16 -19.69 -26.12 18.81
N TYR A 17 -19.68 -24.97 18.16
CA TYR A 17 -18.88 -24.76 16.95
C TYR A 17 -17.81 -23.67 17.16
N LEU A 18 -16.69 -23.83 16.47
CA LEU A 18 -15.69 -22.76 16.36
C LEU A 18 -16.26 -21.57 15.57
N PRO A 19 -15.76 -20.36 15.82
CA PRO A 19 -16.08 -19.23 14.96
C PRO A 19 -15.78 -19.58 13.49
N PRO A 20 -16.62 -19.16 12.53
CA PRO A 20 -16.38 -19.39 11.11
C PRO A 20 -14.96 -18.99 10.70
N THR A 21 -14.34 -19.80 9.83
CA THR A 21 -12.99 -19.61 9.28
C THR A 21 -11.82 -19.65 10.28
N SER A 22 -12.05 -19.86 11.59
CA SER A 22 -10.98 -19.88 12.59
C SER A 22 -9.94 -20.97 12.33
N LEU A 23 -10.37 -22.19 12.06
CA LEU A 23 -9.46 -23.30 11.75
C LEU A 23 -8.60 -23.01 10.51
N PHE A 24 -9.22 -22.51 9.43
CA PHE A 24 -8.50 -22.08 8.24
C PHE A 24 -7.47 -21.00 8.57
N ALA A 25 -7.87 -19.95 9.29
CA ALA A 25 -7.01 -18.84 9.65
C ALA A 25 -5.81 -19.28 10.50
N ILE A 26 -6.04 -20.15 11.49
CA ILE A 26 -4.99 -20.73 12.34
C ILE A 26 -3.98 -21.50 11.50
N LYS A 27 -4.44 -22.44 10.65
CA LYS A 27 -3.58 -23.21 9.75
C LYS A 27 -2.83 -22.31 8.77
N TYR A 28 -3.49 -21.28 8.26
CA TYR A 28 -2.93 -20.34 7.32
C TYR A 28 -1.78 -19.51 7.96
N LEU A 29 -1.96 -19.05 9.19
CA LEU A 29 -0.89 -18.38 9.93
C LEU A 29 0.28 -19.34 10.22
N GLN A 30 0.01 -20.58 10.62
CA GLN A 30 1.05 -21.59 10.86
C GLN A 30 1.83 -21.92 9.59
N PHE A 31 1.15 -22.07 8.46
CA PHE A 31 1.79 -22.29 7.16
C PHE A 31 2.78 -21.18 6.79
N HIS A 32 2.48 -19.94 7.22
CA HIS A 32 3.36 -18.77 7.02
C HIS A 32 4.36 -18.54 8.17
N GLY A 33 4.60 -19.55 9.01
CA GLY A 33 5.67 -19.54 10.01
C GLY A 33 5.33 -18.85 11.32
N TYR A 34 4.07 -18.57 11.61
CA TYR A 34 3.67 -18.08 12.92
C TYR A 34 3.55 -19.23 13.92
N GLU A 35 4.17 -19.08 15.09
CA GLU A 35 4.02 -20.00 16.20
C GLU A 35 2.76 -19.61 17.00
N LEU A 36 1.77 -20.50 17.02
CA LEU A 36 0.51 -20.25 17.71
C LEU A 36 0.40 -21.13 18.95
N ALA A 37 -0.03 -20.55 20.07
CA ALA A 37 -0.34 -21.25 21.30
C ALA A 37 -1.73 -20.90 21.80
N PHE A 38 -2.41 -21.86 22.43
CA PHE A 38 -3.70 -21.70 23.09
C PHE A 38 -3.91 -22.76 24.15
N LYS A 39 -4.78 -22.50 25.14
CA LYS A 39 -5.14 -23.49 26.15
C LYS A 39 -6.11 -24.51 25.55
N ARG A 40 -5.71 -25.76 25.41
CA ARG A 40 -6.61 -26.83 24.87
C ARG A 40 -7.88 -27.03 25.70
N SER A 41 -7.83 -26.74 26.99
CA SER A 41 -8.99 -26.82 27.89
C SER A 41 -10.13 -25.87 27.55
N VAL A 42 -9.91 -24.85 26.73
CA VAL A 42 -10.98 -23.94 26.27
C VAL A 42 -11.78 -24.50 25.08
N LEU A 43 -11.28 -25.57 24.46
CA LEU A 43 -11.92 -26.26 23.35
C LEU A 43 -12.78 -27.42 23.87
N SER A 44 -13.97 -27.62 23.28
CA SER A 44 -14.78 -28.80 23.54
C SER A 44 -14.06 -30.07 23.05
N PRO A 45 -14.43 -31.28 23.53
CA PRO A 45 -13.82 -32.52 23.08
C PRO A 45 -13.87 -32.73 21.56
N ASP A 46 -14.99 -32.35 20.92
CA ASP A 46 -15.15 -32.43 19.46
C ASP A 46 -14.23 -31.43 18.73
N GLN A 47 -14.08 -30.23 19.26
CA GLN A 47 -13.15 -29.23 18.72
C GLN A 47 -11.69 -29.68 18.85
N GLN A 48 -11.32 -30.28 20.01
CA GLN A 48 -9.98 -30.83 20.20
C GLN A 48 -9.68 -31.94 19.20
N LYS A 49 -10.65 -32.86 19.01
CA LYS A 49 -10.53 -33.92 18.00
C LYS A 49 -10.38 -33.37 16.59
N LEU A 50 -11.12 -32.32 16.25
CA LEU A 50 -11.00 -31.65 14.97
C LEU A 50 -9.60 -31.05 14.76
N PHE A 51 -9.06 -30.37 15.77
CA PHE A 51 -7.72 -29.80 15.72
C PHE A 51 -6.64 -30.87 15.54
N ASP A 52 -6.80 -32.03 16.22
CA ASP A 52 -5.88 -33.17 16.06
C ASP A 52 -5.97 -33.78 14.64
N GLN A 53 -7.17 -33.95 14.12
CA GLN A 53 -7.40 -34.47 12.75
C GLN A 53 -6.81 -33.55 11.68
N GLU A 54 -6.92 -32.24 11.90
CA GLU A 54 -6.42 -31.22 10.98
C GLU A 54 -4.94 -30.87 11.21
N LEU A 55 -4.26 -31.57 12.11
CA LEU A 55 -2.85 -31.41 12.44
C LEU A 55 -2.49 -29.96 12.83
N VAL A 56 -3.37 -29.30 13.60
CA VAL A 56 -3.11 -27.96 14.12
C VAL A 56 -2.02 -28.04 15.18
N LEU A 57 -0.90 -27.39 14.92
CA LEU A 57 0.20 -27.30 15.90
C LEU A 57 -0.19 -26.36 17.04
N ASN A 58 0.07 -26.81 18.28
CA ASN A 58 -0.12 -25.98 19.47
C ASN A 58 1.21 -25.89 20.23
N HIS A 59 1.84 -24.74 20.19
CA HIS A 59 3.13 -24.51 20.85
C HIS A 59 2.96 -24.33 22.35
N SER A 60 4.04 -24.58 23.12
CA SER A 60 4.03 -24.53 24.59
C SER A 60 4.54 -23.20 25.10
N PHE A 61 3.76 -22.15 24.97
CA PHE A 61 3.98 -20.86 25.62
C PHE A 61 2.63 -20.25 26.04
N ASP A 62 2.66 -19.35 27.00
CA ASP A 62 1.50 -18.62 27.51
C ASP A 62 1.44 -17.19 26.93
N SER A 63 0.46 -16.42 27.36
CA SER A 63 0.28 -15.04 26.93
C SER A 63 1.41 -14.09 27.38
N GLU A 64 2.14 -14.41 28.46
CA GLU A 64 3.24 -13.58 28.96
C GLU A 64 4.50 -13.76 28.13
N ASN A 65 4.68 -14.94 27.53
CA ASN A 65 5.83 -15.29 26.68
C ASN A 65 5.50 -15.14 25.17
N ALA A 66 4.32 -14.63 24.84
CA ALA A 66 3.92 -14.34 23.46
C ALA A 66 4.31 -12.91 23.06
N GLU A 67 4.67 -12.72 21.79
CA GLU A 67 4.93 -11.39 21.22
C GLU A 67 3.62 -10.63 20.95
N ALA A 68 2.53 -11.36 20.74
CA ALA A 68 1.21 -10.80 20.56
C ALA A 68 0.10 -11.76 21.00
N VAL A 69 -1.09 -11.23 21.25
CA VAL A 69 -2.27 -11.99 21.67
C VAL A 69 -3.44 -11.72 20.71
N ILE A 70 -4.08 -12.80 20.25
CA ILE A 70 -5.36 -12.69 19.54
C ILE A 70 -6.49 -12.83 20.55
N ASN A 71 -7.35 -11.82 20.64
CA ASN A 71 -8.59 -11.86 21.42
C ASN A 71 -9.80 -11.40 20.60
N LYS A 72 -11.00 -11.66 21.13
CA LYS A 72 -12.26 -11.18 20.57
C LYS A 72 -13.02 -10.37 21.63
N LYS A 73 -13.42 -9.15 21.27
CA LYS A 73 -14.46 -8.38 21.98
C LYS A 73 -15.69 -8.29 21.06
N LYS A 74 -15.89 -7.17 20.38
CA LYS A 74 -16.85 -7.07 19.25
C LYS A 74 -16.25 -7.63 17.97
N THR A 75 -14.95 -7.44 17.79
CA THR A 75 -14.13 -7.84 16.65
C THR A 75 -12.95 -8.69 17.14
N PHE A 76 -12.33 -9.44 16.23
CA PHE A 76 -11.07 -10.13 16.49
C PHE A 76 -9.92 -9.13 16.40
N ARG A 77 -8.99 -9.17 17.36
CA ARG A 77 -7.88 -8.23 17.45
C ARG A 77 -6.58 -8.94 17.77
N LEU A 78 -5.52 -8.57 17.05
CA LEU A 78 -4.15 -8.89 17.42
C LEU A 78 -3.59 -7.72 18.21
N ILE A 79 -3.10 -7.99 19.41
CA ILE A 79 -2.58 -6.98 20.36
C ILE A 79 -1.15 -7.35 20.72
N SER A 80 -0.25 -6.36 20.69
CA SER A 80 1.11 -6.47 21.21
C SER A 80 1.34 -5.33 22.21
N GLY A 81 1.62 -5.69 23.46
CA GLY A 81 1.62 -4.74 24.57
C GLY A 81 0.26 -4.04 24.70
N GLU A 82 0.24 -2.73 24.62
CA GLU A 82 -0.98 -1.90 24.69
C GLU A 82 -1.58 -1.59 23.30
N TYR A 83 -0.91 -1.98 22.21
CA TYR A 83 -1.29 -1.59 20.86
C TYR A 83 -2.10 -2.67 20.15
N VAL A 84 -3.19 -2.26 19.49
CA VAL A 84 -3.92 -3.10 18.54
C VAL A 84 -3.21 -3.03 17.19
N ILE A 85 -2.56 -4.13 16.80
CA ILE A 85 -1.81 -4.22 15.54
C ILE A 85 -2.74 -4.50 14.36
N ALA A 86 -3.74 -5.36 14.57
CA ALA A 86 -4.72 -5.70 13.56
C ALA A 86 -6.10 -5.93 14.18
N GLU A 87 -7.15 -5.53 13.48
CA GLU A 87 -8.54 -5.72 13.89
C GLU A 87 -9.40 -6.09 12.69
N ALA A 88 -10.31 -7.08 12.87
CA ALA A 88 -11.19 -7.56 11.83
C ALA A 88 -12.48 -8.16 12.38
N SER A 89 -13.53 -8.20 11.55
CA SER A 89 -14.82 -8.80 11.89
C SER A 89 -14.80 -10.34 11.83
N SER A 90 -13.84 -10.93 11.14
CA SER A 90 -13.70 -12.39 10.99
C SER A 90 -12.27 -12.86 11.19
N TRP A 91 -12.09 -14.15 11.49
CA TRP A 91 -10.79 -14.80 11.60
C TRP A 91 -9.98 -14.74 10.29
N GLU A 92 -10.64 -14.97 9.15
CA GLU A 92 -10.01 -14.91 7.84
C GLU A 92 -9.43 -13.52 7.55
N ASN A 93 -10.23 -12.48 7.79
CA ASN A 93 -9.79 -11.10 7.57
C ASN A 93 -8.69 -10.69 8.57
N LEU A 94 -8.75 -11.19 9.82
CA LEU A 94 -7.67 -10.97 10.77
C LEU A 94 -6.37 -11.60 10.30
N ALA A 95 -6.39 -12.87 9.88
CA ALA A 95 -5.21 -13.56 9.37
C ALA A 95 -4.62 -12.84 8.14
N LYS A 96 -5.46 -12.39 7.21
CA LYS A 96 -5.02 -11.58 6.07
C LYS A 96 -4.32 -10.27 6.51
N LYS A 97 -4.88 -9.55 7.48
CA LYS A 97 -4.27 -8.32 8.01
C LYS A 97 -2.96 -8.58 8.77
N ILE A 98 -2.82 -9.73 9.41
CA ILE A 98 -1.58 -10.14 10.06
C ILE A 98 -0.49 -10.42 9.02
N LEU A 99 -0.84 -11.12 7.94
CA LEU A 99 0.09 -11.49 6.89
C LEU A 99 0.44 -10.33 5.95
N PHE A 100 -0.53 -9.47 5.69
CA PHE A 100 -0.42 -8.31 4.80
C PHE A 100 -0.81 -7.02 5.54
N PRO A 101 0.01 -6.56 6.50
CA PRO A 101 -0.26 -5.29 7.18
C PRO A 101 -0.32 -4.15 6.18
N GLU A 102 -1.21 -3.19 6.41
CA GLU A 102 -1.35 -2.02 5.53
C GLU A 102 -0.07 -1.18 5.55
N ARG A 103 0.38 -0.79 4.37
CA ARG A 103 1.57 0.05 4.17
C ARG A 103 1.14 1.50 4.06
N LYS A 104 1.31 2.22 5.15
CA LYS A 104 0.90 3.62 5.29
C LYS A 104 2.08 4.50 5.67
N SER A 105 2.02 5.74 5.23
CA SER A 105 2.93 6.78 5.68
C SER A 105 2.25 8.14 5.72
N THR A 106 2.83 9.06 6.46
CA THR A 106 2.42 10.47 6.48
C THR A 106 3.67 11.34 6.46
N ILE A 107 3.81 12.14 5.42
CA ILE A 107 4.93 13.08 5.25
C ILE A 107 4.39 14.50 5.35
N THR A 108 5.11 15.32 6.10
CA THR A 108 4.87 16.76 6.19
C THR A 108 6.14 17.50 5.80
N ARG A 109 6.02 18.50 4.92
CA ARG A 109 7.11 19.36 4.48
C ARG A 109 6.67 20.82 4.56
N ASN A 110 7.43 21.63 5.27
CA ASN A 110 7.17 23.06 5.41
C ASN A 110 8.41 23.82 4.97
N THR A 111 8.25 24.65 3.96
CA THR A 111 9.27 25.58 3.46
C THR A 111 8.77 27.04 3.62
N LYS A 112 9.46 27.99 3.03
CA LYS A 112 8.94 29.37 2.92
C LYS A 112 7.94 29.53 1.77
N GLU A 113 7.92 28.56 0.86
CA GLU A 113 7.17 28.57 -0.39
C GLU A 113 5.92 27.70 -0.30
N THR A 114 6.00 26.58 0.45
CA THR A 114 4.91 25.63 0.56
C THR A 114 4.73 25.11 1.98
N GLN A 115 3.48 24.82 2.36
CA GLN A 115 3.13 24.01 3.52
C GLN A 115 2.34 22.80 3.03
N ILE A 116 2.92 21.60 3.14
CA ILE A 116 2.34 20.40 2.54
C ILE A 116 2.32 19.22 3.51
N SER A 117 1.23 18.50 3.50
CA SER A 117 1.07 17.21 4.20
C SER A 117 0.41 16.20 3.28
N ALA A 118 1.00 15.01 3.18
CA ALA A 118 0.40 13.89 2.47
C ALA A 118 0.38 12.63 3.33
N ALA A 119 -0.77 11.98 3.41
CA ALA A 119 -0.93 10.65 3.96
C ALA A 119 -1.31 9.70 2.84
N ILE A 120 -0.63 8.57 2.74
CA ILE A 120 -0.92 7.54 1.74
C ILE A 120 -1.14 6.17 2.39
N ASN A 121 -1.95 5.33 1.73
CA ASN A 121 -2.09 3.91 2.01
C ASN A 121 -1.93 3.14 0.69
N LEU A 122 -0.82 2.41 0.52
CA LEU A 122 -0.53 1.63 -0.68
C LEU A 122 -1.46 0.42 -0.84
N ASP A 123 -2.13 -0.01 0.23
CA ASP A 123 -3.07 -1.13 0.27
C ASP A 123 -4.53 -0.63 0.42
N GLY A 124 -4.81 0.56 -0.11
CA GLY A 124 -6.09 1.25 -0.05
C GLY A 124 -7.12 0.77 -1.06
N THR A 125 -8.16 1.56 -1.22
CA THR A 125 -9.30 1.33 -2.13
C THR A 125 -9.40 2.36 -3.25
N GLY A 126 -8.51 3.36 -3.26
CA GLY A 126 -8.48 4.46 -4.23
C GLY A 126 -9.30 5.67 -3.77
N GLU A 127 -9.45 5.84 -2.46
CA GLU A 127 -10.05 7.05 -1.88
C GLU A 127 -9.04 8.22 -1.97
N SER A 128 -9.54 9.38 -2.36
CA SER A 128 -8.74 10.60 -2.47
C SER A 128 -9.37 11.78 -1.77
N ASN A 129 -8.52 12.62 -1.17
CA ASN A 129 -8.89 13.92 -0.65
C ASN A 129 -7.72 14.87 -0.87
N ILE A 130 -7.67 15.45 -2.07
CA ILE A 130 -6.52 16.17 -2.58
C ILE A 130 -6.88 17.64 -2.80
N LYS A 131 -6.00 18.55 -2.37
CA LYS A 131 -6.15 19.98 -2.58
C LYS A 131 -4.78 20.65 -2.64
N THR A 132 -4.37 21.07 -3.83
CA THR A 132 -3.14 21.82 -4.07
C THR A 132 -3.40 23.29 -4.44
N GLY A 133 -4.63 23.60 -4.83
CA GLY A 133 -4.99 24.90 -5.40
C GLY A 133 -4.97 24.94 -6.93
N LEU A 134 -4.45 23.89 -7.59
CA LEU A 134 -4.43 23.72 -9.04
C LEU A 134 -5.44 22.61 -9.42
N ASN A 135 -6.54 22.99 -10.07
CA ASN A 135 -7.66 22.06 -10.28
C ASN A 135 -7.33 20.90 -11.21
N PHE A 136 -6.59 21.18 -12.30
CA PHE A 136 -6.18 20.14 -13.22
C PHE A 136 -5.17 19.20 -12.57
N PHE A 137 -4.25 19.72 -11.78
CA PHE A 137 -3.27 18.93 -11.05
C PHE A 137 -3.94 18.05 -9.99
N ASP A 138 -4.88 18.59 -9.22
CA ASP A 138 -5.70 17.83 -8.26
C ASP A 138 -6.40 16.66 -8.96
N HIS A 139 -7.00 16.92 -10.15
CA HIS A 139 -7.62 15.88 -10.96
C HIS A 139 -6.61 14.80 -11.43
N MET A 140 -5.40 15.19 -11.79
CA MET A 140 -4.35 14.23 -12.17
C MET A 140 -3.88 13.39 -10.98
N LEU A 141 -3.73 13.96 -9.81
CA LEU A 141 -3.39 13.24 -8.58
C LEU A 141 -4.51 12.26 -8.17
N ASP A 142 -5.78 12.63 -8.40
CA ASP A 142 -6.93 11.73 -8.21
C ASP A 142 -6.85 10.48 -9.11
N GLN A 143 -6.26 10.60 -10.33
CA GLN A 143 -6.01 9.44 -11.18
C GLN A 143 -5.02 8.47 -10.53
N ILE A 144 -4.00 8.99 -9.82
CA ILE A 144 -3.05 8.13 -9.09
C ILE A 144 -3.78 7.34 -8.01
N ALA A 145 -4.59 8.01 -7.19
CA ALA A 145 -5.35 7.34 -6.14
C ALA A 145 -6.30 6.29 -6.72
N ARG A 146 -7.19 6.72 -7.63
CA ARG A 146 -8.29 5.89 -8.15
C ARG A 146 -7.79 4.68 -8.93
N HIS A 147 -6.87 4.87 -9.86
CA HIS A 147 -6.37 3.79 -10.72
C HIS A 147 -5.27 2.96 -10.04
N GLY A 148 -4.56 3.56 -9.07
CA GLY A 148 -3.59 2.89 -8.22
C GLY A 148 -4.22 2.02 -7.14
N LEU A 149 -5.51 2.23 -6.79
CA LEU A 149 -6.13 1.72 -5.56
C LEU A 149 -5.29 2.07 -4.33
N ILE A 150 -4.76 3.28 -4.31
CA ILE A 150 -3.98 3.86 -3.23
C ILE A 150 -4.82 4.98 -2.62
N ASP A 151 -5.01 4.97 -1.29
CA ASP A 151 -5.68 6.10 -0.67
C ASP A 151 -4.69 7.25 -0.50
N ILE A 152 -5.09 8.47 -0.89
CA ILE A 152 -4.26 9.68 -0.82
C ILE A 152 -5.06 10.81 -0.18
N THR A 153 -4.56 11.31 0.95
CA THR A 153 -4.99 12.59 1.52
C THR A 153 -3.84 13.57 1.39
N LEU A 154 -4.02 14.66 0.65
CA LEU A 154 -2.97 15.65 0.38
C LEU A 154 -3.52 17.06 0.51
N ARG A 155 -2.80 17.91 1.22
CA ARG A 155 -3.03 19.34 1.30
C ARG A 155 -1.71 20.05 1.01
N CYS A 156 -1.74 21.01 0.10
CA CYS A 156 -0.64 21.90 -0.18
C CYS A 156 -1.17 23.34 -0.16
N ASP A 157 -0.55 24.18 0.64
CA ASP A 157 -0.70 25.64 0.61
C ASP A 157 0.60 26.21 0.10
N GLY A 158 0.64 26.52 -1.19
CA GLY A 158 1.81 27.00 -1.90
C GLY A 158 1.66 28.45 -2.35
N ASP A 159 2.77 29.06 -2.73
CA ASP A 159 2.88 30.46 -3.17
C ASP A 159 2.44 30.65 -4.64
N LEU A 160 1.23 30.19 -4.98
CA LEU A 160 0.65 30.26 -6.34
C LEU A 160 0.58 31.68 -6.93
N GLN A 161 0.75 32.70 -6.11
CA GLN A 161 0.90 34.12 -6.58
C GLN A 161 2.26 34.36 -7.27
N ILE A 162 3.24 33.46 -7.10
CA ILE A 162 4.51 33.47 -7.85
C ILE A 162 4.31 32.68 -9.14
N ASP A 163 4.16 31.34 -9.02
CA ASP A 163 3.77 30.43 -10.09
C ASP A 163 3.35 29.05 -9.52
N GLU A 164 3.18 28.06 -10.36
CA GLU A 164 2.77 26.70 -10.00
C GLU A 164 3.95 25.82 -9.61
N HIS A 165 5.19 26.21 -9.89
CA HIS A 165 6.39 25.38 -9.82
C HIS A 165 6.59 24.74 -8.44
N HIS A 166 6.68 25.60 -7.38
CA HIS A 166 6.95 25.12 -6.02
C HIS A 166 5.87 24.18 -5.51
N THR A 167 4.59 24.45 -5.83
CA THR A 167 3.46 23.61 -5.47
C THR A 167 3.56 22.22 -6.11
N ILE A 168 3.88 22.14 -7.40
CA ILE A 168 3.98 20.88 -8.13
C ILE A 168 5.22 20.11 -7.71
N GLU A 169 6.38 20.76 -7.59
CA GLU A 169 7.64 20.13 -7.19
C GLU A 169 7.58 19.57 -5.79
N ASP A 170 7.17 20.37 -4.79
CA ASP A 170 7.09 19.92 -3.40
C ASP A 170 6.03 18.85 -3.19
N THR A 171 4.94 18.86 -3.95
CA THR A 171 3.97 17.75 -4.00
C THR A 171 4.64 16.47 -4.50
N ALA A 172 5.45 16.54 -5.54
CA ALA A 172 6.18 15.37 -6.07
C ALA A 172 7.21 14.85 -5.05
N ILE A 173 7.93 15.73 -4.35
CA ILE A 173 8.86 15.37 -3.27
C ILE A 173 8.12 14.57 -2.19
N VAL A 174 7.03 15.13 -1.67
CA VAL A 174 6.28 14.54 -0.56
C VAL A 174 5.64 13.22 -0.94
N LEU A 175 5.04 13.12 -2.13
CA LEU A 175 4.46 11.86 -2.62
C LEU A 175 5.53 10.79 -2.84
N GLY A 176 6.68 11.15 -3.42
CA GLY A 176 7.80 10.23 -3.61
C GLY A 176 8.32 9.69 -2.29
N GLN A 177 8.53 10.55 -1.29
CA GLN A 177 8.93 10.18 0.07
C GLN A 177 7.87 9.31 0.75
N ALA A 178 6.59 9.65 0.61
CA ALA A 178 5.50 8.90 1.19
C ALA A 178 5.42 7.47 0.62
N ILE A 179 5.55 7.29 -0.70
CA ILE A 179 5.61 5.98 -1.34
C ILE A 179 6.78 5.17 -0.77
N ARG A 180 7.97 5.77 -0.69
CA ARG A 180 9.16 5.11 -0.18
C ARG A 180 9.01 4.67 1.28
N GLU A 181 8.52 5.56 2.14
CA GLU A 181 8.32 5.28 3.56
C GLU A 181 7.26 4.20 3.78
N ALA A 182 6.13 4.26 3.05
CA ALA A 182 5.09 3.24 3.12
C ALA A 182 5.58 1.86 2.65
N LEU A 183 6.47 1.77 1.66
CA LEU A 183 7.08 0.51 1.23
C LEU A 183 7.95 -0.10 2.33
N GLY A 184 8.55 0.72 3.18
CA GLY A 184 9.48 0.30 4.21
C GLY A 184 10.82 -0.22 3.65
N GLU A 185 11.68 -0.68 4.56
CA GLU A 185 13.02 -1.17 4.20
C GLU A 185 13.01 -2.53 3.49
N SER A 186 12.10 -3.41 3.88
CA SER A 186 12.11 -4.81 3.43
C SER A 186 11.79 -4.98 1.95
N LYS A 187 11.02 -4.12 1.31
CA LYS A 187 10.60 -4.24 -0.11
C LYS A 187 10.27 -5.65 -0.61
N ALA A 188 10.09 -6.61 0.29
CA ALA A 188 9.72 -7.97 -0.07
C ALA A 188 8.30 -8.00 -0.66
N GLY A 189 8.14 -8.76 -1.74
CA GLY A 189 6.87 -8.88 -2.45
C GLY A 189 6.62 -7.83 -3.53
N ILE A 190 7.44 -6.77 -3.64
CA ILE A 190 7.33 -5.83 -4.77
C ILE A 190 7.87 -6.45 -6.07
N GLN A 191 7.49 -5.87 -7.20
CA GLN A 191 7.89 -6.34 -8.52
C GLN A 191 8.26 -5.15 -9.42
N ARG A 192 9.10 -5.42 -10.44
CA ARG A 192 9.17 -4.51 -11.60
C ARG A 192 7.92 -4.70 -12.43
N TYR A 193 7.30 -3.63 -12.84
CA TYR A 193 6.06 -3.71 -13.62
C TYR A 193 5.99 -2.63 -14.69
N GLY A 194 5.45 -2.99 -15.83
CA GLY A 194 5.12 -2.06 -16.89
C GLY A 194 3.65 -2.15 -17.28
N PHE A 195 3.04 -1.01 -17.61
CA PHE A 195 1.65 -0.94 -18.03
C PHE A 195 1.54 -0.09 -19.29
N VAL A 196 0.76 -0.58 -20.25
CA VAL A 196 0.37 0.16 -21.46
C VAL A 196 -1.10 0.53 -21.31
N LEU A 197 -1.41 1.81 -21.44
CA LEU A 197 -2.76 2.35 -21.26
C LEU A 197 -3.19 3.13 -22.48
N ALA A 198 -4.36 2.81 -23.00
CA ALA A 198 -5.05 3.59 -24.02
C ALA A 198 -6.05 4.57 -23.37
N MET A 199 -6.10 5.78 -23.88
CA MET A 199 -7.10 6.78 -23.56
C MET A 199 -7.52 7.50 -24.83
N ASP A 200 -8.65 7.09 -25.38
CA ASP A 200 -9.14 7.49 -26.69
C ASP A 200 -8.04 7.34 -27.75
N GLU A 201 -7.59 8.44 -28.37
CA GLU A 201 -6.56 8.44 -29.40
C GLU A 201 -5.13 8.48 -28.82
N SER A 202 -5.01 8.57 -27.48
CA SER A 202 -3.72 8.66 -26.80
C SER A 202 -3.33 7.33 -26.16
N GLN A 203 -2.03 7.08 -26.08
CA GLN A 203 -1.47 5.91 -25.43
C GLN A 203 -0.27 6.29 -24.58
N ALA A 204 -0.18 5.74 -23.37
CA ALA A 204 1.01 5.84 -22.54
C ALA A 204 1.55 4.45 -22.20
N THR A 205 2.88 4.34 -22.13
CA THR A 205 3.61 3.18 -21.62
C THR A 205 4.42 3.63 -20.43
N VAL A 206 4.20 3.01 -19.27
CA VAL A 206 4.90 3.33 -18.03
C VAL A 206 5.50 2.05 -17.46
N ALA A 207 6.81 2.07 -17.15
CA ALA A 207 7.48 0.98 -16.43
C ALA A 207 8.15 1.52 -15.17
N ILE A 208 8.00 0.79 -14.06
CA ILE A 208 8.50 1.18 -12.74
C ILE A 208 9.33 0.06 -12.09
N ASP A 209 10.45 0.46 -11.46
CA ASP A 209 11.27 -0.39 -10.58
C ASP A 209 11.58 0.38 -9.28
N LEU A 210 11.09 -0.12 -8.16
CA LEU A 210 11.23 0.48 -6.82
C LEU A 210 12.48 -0.02 -6.08
N SER A 211 13.62 -0.17 -6.77
CA SER A 211 14.83 -0.84 -6.30
C SER A 211 15.94 0.11 -5.80
N ASP A 212 15.59 1.28 -5.26
CA ASP A 212 16.54 2.30 -4.74
C ASP A 212 17.56 2.81 -5.77
N ARG A 213 17.25 2.74 -7.05
CA ARG A 213 18.04 3.27 -8.15
C ARG A 213 17.23 4.31 -8.90
N PRO A 214 17.24 5.58 -8.44
CA PRO A 214 16.44 6.63 -9.03
C PRO A 214 16.90 6.96 -10.45
N PHE A 215 15.98 6.94 -11.39
CA PHE A 215 16.22 7.32 -12.77
C PHE A 215 14.89 7.61 -13.47
N LEU A 216 14.84 8.64 -14.29
CA LEU A 216 13.74 8.88 -15.21
C LEU A 216 14.21 8.78 -16.65
N ARG A 217 13.53 7.97 -17.48
CA ARG A 217 13.53 8.07 -18.93
C ARG A 217 12.20 8.61 -19.38
N TRP A 218 12.25 9.71 -20.11
CA TRP A 218 11.06 10.45 -20.53
C TRP A 218 11.01 10.62 -22.05
N ASP A 219 9.85 10.33 -22.65
CA ASP A 219 9.55 10.56 -24.06
C ASP A 219 8.03 10.82 -24.21
N VAL A 220 7.63 12.03 -23.80
CA VAL A 220 6.22 12.48 -23.88
C VAL A 220 6.22 13.86 -24.53
N PRO A 221 5.97 13.95 -25.84
CA PRO A 221 5.94 15.22 -26.53
C PRO A 221 4.67 16.00 -26.20
N LEU A 222 4.84 17.22 -25.69
CA LEU A 222 3.79 18.20 -25.47
C LEU A 222 4.15 19.51 -26.18
N GLN A 223 3.17 20.24 -26.69
CA GLN A 223 3.36 21.46 -27.46
C GLN A 223 2.66 22.66 -26.83
N ARG A 224 1.55 22.42 -26.12
CA ARG A 224 0.82 23.49 -25.43
C ARG A 224 1.61 23.91 -24.18
N GLU A 225 1.58 25.18 -23.88
CA GLU A 225 2.17 25.74 -22.68
C GLU A 225 1.41 25.30 -21.40
N TYR A 226 0.07 25.26 -21.49
CA TYR A 226 -0.81 24.86 -20.40
C TYR A 226 -1.91 23.89 -20.83
N VAL A 227 -2.30 23.02 -19.91
CA VAL A 227 -3.56 22.28 -19.95
C VAL A 227 -4.31 22.56 -18.63
N GLY A 228 -5.45 23.26 -18.75
CA GLY A 228 -6.10 23.82 -17.56
C GLY A 228 -5.20 24.87 -16.88
N ASP A 229 -4.99 24.70 -15.60
CA ASP A 229 -4.09 25.51 -14.75
C ASP A 229 -2.73 24.82 -14.50
N PHE A 230 -2.34 23.87 -15.35
CA PHE A 230 -1.13 23.06 -15.21
C PHE A 230 -0.15 23.35 -16.35
N PRO A 231 1.06 23.87 -16.05
CA PRO A 231 2.11 24.06 -17.04
C PRO A 231 2.62 22.71 -17.56
N THR A 232 2.64 22.50 -18.85
CA THR A 232 2.99 21.18 -19.42
C THR A 232 4.46 20.79 -19.20
N GLU A 233 5.37 21.77 -19.09
CA GLU A 233 6.77 21.52 -18.72
C GLU A 233 6.91 20.89 -17.33
N MET A 234 5.98 21.17 -16.43
CA MET A 234 5.98 20.57 -15.08
C MET A 234 5.60 19.10 -15.06
N LEU A 235 5.11 18.52 -16.15
CA LEU A 235 4.79 17.10 -16.19
C LEU A 235 6.04 16.23 -16.05
N GLU A 236 7.07 16.48 -16.85
CA GLU A 236 8.35 15.77 -16.74
C GLU A 236 8.98 16.03 -15.37
N HIS A 237 9.00 17.30 -14.94
CA HIS A 237 9.58 17.71 -13.68
C HIS A 237 8.91 17.02 -12.47
N PHE A 238 7.59 16.91 -12.47
CA PHE A 238 6.83 16.18 -11.43
C PHE A 238 7.26 14.72 -11.35
N PHE A 239 7.27 14.00 -12.47
CA PHE A 239 7.65 12.59 -12.47
C PHE A 239 9.14 12.37 -12.18
N TYR A 240 10.01 13.28 -12.63
CA TYR A 240 11.43 13.27 -12.27
C TYR A 240 11.61 13.41 -10.75
N THR A 241 11.06 14.45 -10.17
CA THR A 241 11.17 14.76 -8.75
C THR A 241 10.57 13.64 -7.89
N MET A 242 9.42 13.11 -8.27
CA MET A 242 8.80 11.98 -7.60
C MET A 242 9.66 10.71 -7.70
N ALA A 243 10.22 10.38 -8.87
CA ALA A 243 11.08 9.22 -9.05
C ALA A 243 12.37 9.31 -8.21
N MET A 244 12.96 10.51 -8.12
CA MET A 244 14.15 10.76 -7.28
C MET A 244 13.83 10.54 -5.79
N ASN A 245 12.70 11.01 -5.31
CA ASN A 245 12.31 10.92 -3.90
C ASN A 245 11.74 9.55 -3.51
N ALA A 246 11.03 8.87 -4.41
CA ALA A 246 10.62 7.47 -4.24
C ALA A 246 11.80 6.49 -4.41
N LYS A 247 12.96 6.96 -4.87
CA LYS A 247 14.11 6.14 -5.30
C LYS A 247 13.72 5.06 -6.30
N ALA A 248 12.94 5.45 -7.29
CA ALA A 248 12.41 4.59 -8.33
C ALA A 248 13.12 4.83 -9.68
N THR A 249 13.32 3.76 -10.44
CA THR A 249 13.53 3.88 -11.89
C THR A 249 12.17 3.95 -12.57
N LEU A 250 11.93 4.97 -13.37
CA LEU A 250 10.69 5.21 -14.09
C LEU A 250 10.98 5.45 -15.57
N HIS A 251 10.31 4.69 -16.45
CA HIS A 251 10.35 4.93 -17.88
C HIS A 251 8.94 5.28 -18.35
N VAL A 252 8.81 6.40 -19.03
CA VAL A 252 7.53 6.91 -19.53
C VAL A 252 7.65 7.28 -21.00
N THR A 253 6.76 6.76 -21.81
CA THR A 253 6.56 7.19 -23.20
C THR A 253 5.07 7.38 -23.44
N ALA A 254 4.68 8.41 -24.16
CA ALA A 254 3.30 8.60 -24.56
C ALA A 254 3.19 9.28 -25.92
N ASN A 255 2.08 9.06 -26.61
CA ASN A 255 1.72 9.73 -27.85
C ASN A 255 0.20 9.91 -27.93
N GLY A 256 -0.23 10.88 -28.73
CA GLY A 256 -1.64 11.20 -28.92
C GLY A 256 -1.80 12.54 -29.65
N LYS A 257 -3.03 13.03 -29.72
CA LYS A 257 -3.35 14.32 -30.34
C LYS A 257 -3.84 15.34 -29.33
N ASN A 258 -4.58 14.90 -28.32
CA ASN A 258 -5.09 15.75 -27.24
C ASN A 258 -4.17 15.65 -26.03
N GLU A 259 -3.53 16.74 -25.68
CA GLU A 259 -2.55 16.74 -24.58
C GLU A 259 -3.16 16.50 -23.20
N HIS A 260 -4.44 16.85 -22.98
CA HIS A 260 -5.17 16.43 -21.79
C HIS A 260 -5.19 14.89 -21.70
N HIS A 261 -5.55 14.21 -22.80
CA HIS A 261 -5.57 12.75 -22.85
C HIS A 261 -4.17 12.14 -22.70
N ILE A 262 -3.14 12.77 -23.28
CA ILE A 262 -1.75 12.31 -23.11
C ILE A 262 -1.33 12.38 -21.63
N ILE A 263 -1.54 13.53 -20.98
CA ILE A 263 -1.20 13.74 -19.57
C ILE A 263 -1.97 12.77 -18.69
N GLU A 264 -3.27 12.67 -18.87
CA GLU A 264 -4.10 11.77 -18.08
C GLU A 264 -3.75 10.29 -18.31
N ALA A 265 -3.41 9.90 -19.55
CA ALA A 265 -2.92 8.56 -19.85
C ALA A 265 -1.61 8.25 -19.12
N VAL A 266 -0.70 9.22 -18.99
CA VAL A 266 0.55 9.06 -18.22
C VAL A 266 0.25 8.86 -16.74
N PHE A 267 -0.60 9.69 -16.12
CA PHE A 267 -0.96 9.55 -14.70
C PHE A 267 -1.68 8.22 -14.43
N LYS A 268 -2.64 7.83 -15.26
CA LYS A 268 -3.33 6.52 -15.15
C LYS A 268 -2.39 5.35 -15.37
N GLY A 269 -1.50 5.45 -16.37
CA GLY A 269 -0.48 4.45 -16.66
C GLY A 269 0.49 4.25 -15.49
N PHE A 270 0.97 5.36 -14.91
CA PHE A 270 1.77 5.35 -13.69
C PHE A 270 1.03 4.70 -12.52
N ALA A 271 -0.20 5.11 -12.27
CA ALA A 271 -1.03 4.57 -11.20
C ALA A 271 -1.20 3.05 -11.31
N LYS A 272 -1.47 2.55 -12.54
CA LYS A 272 -1.58 1.11 -12.80
C LYS A 272 -0.24 0.39 -12.63
N ALA A 273 0.85 0.93 -13.16
CA ALA A 273 2.17 0.35 -13.00
C ALA A 273 2.57 0.29 -11.53
N LEU A 274 2.36 1.36 -10.76
CA LEU A 274 2.60 1.40 -9.33
C LEU A 274 1.77 0.36 -8.57
N ARG A 275 0.45 0.32 -8.81
CA ARG A 275 -0.45 -0.66 -8.19
C ARG A 275 0.06 -2.08 -8.32
N PHE A 276 0.39 -2.50 -9.54
CA PHE A 276 0.85 -3.87 -9.77
C PHE A 276 2.27 -4.11 -9.25
N SER A 277 3.12 -3.09 -9.29
CA SER A 277 4.48 -3.16 -8.73
C SER A 277 4.48 -3.39 -7.22
N VAL A 278 3.55 -2.76 -6.49
CA VAL A 278 3.44 -2.89 -5.04
C VAL A 278 2.47 -3.98 -4.58
N SER A 279 1.75 -4.64 -5.51
CA SER A 279 0.78 -5.69 -5.16
C SER A 279 1.48 -6.89 -4.52
N ARG A 280 0.97 -7.28 -3.34
CA ARG A 280 1.43 -8.44 -2.59
C ARG A 280 0.44 -9.60 -2.73
N ASN A 281 0.96 -10.80 -2.87
CA ASN A 281 0.19 -12.05 -2.84
C ASN A 281 1.01 -13.16 -2.21
N GLU A 282 0.40 -14.30 -1.92
CA GLU A 282 1.06 -15.44 -1.27
C GLU A 282 2.30 -15.96 -2.03
N ARG A 283 2.30 -15.85 -3.35
CA ARG A 283 3.39 -16.35 -4.19
C ARG A 283 4.66 -15.48 -4.11
N ASN A 284 4.52 -14.16 -3.97
CA ASN A 284 5.63 -13.22 -3.95
C ASN A 284 5.96 -12.68 -2.55
N MET A 285 5.14 -13.02 -1.54
CA MET A 285 5.37 -12.61 -0.17
C MET A 285 6.73 -13.12 0.33
N GLY A 286 7.53 -12.21 0.88
CA GLY A 286 8.88 -12.55 1.37
C GLY A 286 9.97 -12.70 0.29
N ILE A 287 9.62 -12.59 -1.01
CA ILE A 287 10.60 -12.69 -2.10
C ILE A 287 11.07 -11.29 -2.48
N LEU A 288 12.38 -11.08 -2.46
CA LEU A 288 12.98 -9.87 -3.01
C LEU A 288 13.04 -9.97 -4.54
N PRO A 289 12.69 -8.91 -5.31
CA PRO A 289 12.71 -8.93 -6.78
C PRO A 289 14.13 -8.78 -7.34
N THR A 290 15.10 -9.46 -6.74
CA THR A 290 16.52 -9.40 -7.10
C THR A 290 17.23 -10.71 -6.78
N THR A 291 18.21 -11.07 -7.60
CA THR A 291 19.12 -12.21 -7.36
C THR A 291 20.31 -11.84 -6.48
N LYS A 292 20.45 -10.56 -6.11
CA LYS A 292 21.60 -10.07 -5.30
C LYS A 292 21.42 -10.25 -3.79
N GLY A 293 20.21 -10.64 -3.34
CA GLY A 293 19.90 -10.82 -1.91
C GLY A 293 19.66 -9.51 -1.14
N THR A 294 19.82 -8.35 -1.79
CA THR A 294 19.56 -7.01 -1.21
C THR A 294 19.08 -6.05 -2.29
N ILE A 295 18.34 -5.04 -1.90
CA ILE A 295 17.90 -3.91 -2.74
C ILE A 295 18.40 -2.64 -2.09
#